data_a024c819d88f00973b88adaf5b752bc6
#
_entry.id   a024c819d88f00973b88adaf5b752bc6
#
_cell.length_a   1.000
_cell.length_b   1.000
_cell.length_c   1.000
_cell.angle_alpha   90.00
_cell.angle_beta   90.00
_cell.angle_gamma   90.00
#
_symmetry.space_group_name_H-M   'P 1'
#
loop_
_entity.id
_entity.type
_entity.pdbx_description
1 polymer ?
#
loop_
_entity_poly.entity_id
_entity_poly.type
_entity_poly.pdbx_seq_one_letter_code
_entity_poly.pdbx_strand_id
1 'polypeptide(L)'
;DALPILTNMKVLVSACIMGENCKYNGKNNKNSAAIHFLKDKEVISICPEVLAGMETPRPCAEIVNGRVVDENGNDVSLEYNKAVAVALSKIQNEEIDLVILQSRSPTCGVNQIYDGSFTGKLVSGMGLFAKALKQKGYHVIDVEEI
;
A
#
# COMPACT_ATOMS: atom_id res chain seq x y z
N ASP A 1 -19.46 -19.32 -19.36
CA ASP A 1 -18.08 -19.44 -19.76
C ASP A 1 -17.15 -18.84 -18.69
N ALA A 2 -16.33 -19.67 -18.07
CA ALA A 2 -15.48 -19.25 -16.95
C ALA A 2 -14.22 -18.48 -17.38
N LEU A 3 -13.74 -18.65 -18.62
CA LEU A 3 -12.50 -18.03 -19.07
C LEU A 3 -12.50 -16.50 -19.04
N PRO A 4 -13.54 -15.81 -19.50
CA PRO A 4 -13.58 -14.35 -19.43
C PRO A 4 -13.50 -13.82 -18.00
N ILE A 5 -14.04 -14.55 -17.02
CA ILE A 5 -14.00 -14.16 -15.61
C ILE A 5 -12.57 -14.17 -15.08
N LEU A 6 -11.78 -15.21 -15.43
CA LEU A 6 -10.39 -15.33 -15.00
C LEU A 6 -9.49 -14.29 -15.64
N THR A 7 -9.73 -13.93 -16.92
CA THR A 7 -8.93 -12.94 -17.63
C THR A 7 -9.30 -11.51 -17.24
N ASN A 8 -10.49 -11.31 -16.65
CA ASN A 8 -10.96 -9.99 -16.23
C ASN A 8 -10.78 -9.73 -14.73
N MET A 9 -9.82 -10.43 -14.12
CA MET A 9 -9.48 -10.19 -12.72
C MET A 9 -9.13 -8.73 -12.50
N LYS A 10 -9.74 -8.11 -11.49
CA LYS A 10 -9.48 -6.73 -11.09
C LYS A 10 -8.55 -6.72 -9.89
N VAL A 11 -7.42 -6.03 -10.00
CA VAL A 11 -6.38 -6.00 -8.99
C VAL A 11 -6.10 -4.58 -8.54
N LEU A 12 -6.13 -4.37 -7.23
CA LEU A 12 -5.67 -3.12 -6.61
C LEU A 12 -4.18 -3.26 -6.32
N VAL A 13 -3.39 -2.27 -6.68
CA VAL A 13 -1.93 -2.33 -6.50
C VAL A 13 -1.40 -1.01 -5.94
N SER A 14 -0.37 -1.09 -5.09
CA SER A 14 0.37 0.10 -4.66
C SER A 14 0.99 0.78 -5.88
N ALA A 15 0.71 2.05 -6.08
CA ALA A 15 1.10 2.78 -7.29
C ALA A 15 2.61 2.78 -7.54
N CYS A 16 3.43 2.80 -6.49
CA CYS A 16 4.89 2.77 -6.63
C CYS A 16 5.39 1.49 -7.29
N ILE A 17 4.68 0.38 -7.16
CA ILE A 17 5.01 -0.90 -7.80
C ILE A 17 4.95 -0.77 -9.32
N MET A 18 4.05 0.05 -9.82
CA MET A 18 3.87 0.29 -11.27
C MET A 18 4.86 1.29 -11.84
N GLY A 19 5.73 1.84 -11.00
CA GLY A 19 6.74 2.79 -11.43
C GLY A 19 6.40 4.25 -11.16
N GLU A 20 5.29 4.54 -10.50
CA GLU A 20 4.96 5.92 -10.12
C GLU A 20 5.88 6.42 -9.00
N ASN A 21 6.35 7.65 -9.14
CA ASN A 21 7.30 8.25 -8.20
C ASN A 21 6.57 8.85 -6.99
N CYS A 22 5.82 8.01 -6.29
CA CYS A 22 5.01 8.39 -5.15
C CYS A 22 5.55 7.90 -3.81
N LYS A 23 6.70 7.23 -3.81
CA LYS A 23 7.39 6.84 -2.59
C LYS A 23 7.81 8.08 -1.80
N TYR A 24 7.97 7.95 -0.47
CA TYR A 24 8.27 9.11 0.38
C TYR A 24 9.47 9.94 -0.10
N ASN A 25 10.45 9.31 -0.73
CA ASN A 25 11.67 9.99 -1.24
C ASN A 25 11.54 10.48 -2.69
N GLY A 26 10.35 10.45 -3.28
CA GLY A 26 10.12 10.86 -4.67
C GLY A 26 10.53 9.82 -5.69
N LYS A 27 10.87 8.62 -5.26
CA LYS A 27 11.24 7.50 -6.14
C LYS A 27 10.08 6.51 -6.25
N ASN A 28 10.36 5.34 -6.81
CA ASN A 28 9.37 4.28 -6.98
C ASN A 28 9.92 2.95 -6.52
N ASN A 29 9.05 1.94 -6.50
CA ASN A 29 9.38 0.56 -6.18
C ASN A 29 8.99 -0.34 -7.35
N LYS A 30 9.24 0.11 -8.59
CA LYS A 30 8.88 -0.62 -9.79
C LYS A 30 9.30 -2.07 -9.69
N ASN A 31 8.33 -2.98 -9.91
CA ASN A 31 8.54 -4.42 -9.80
C ASN A 31 8.13 -5.08 -11.11
N SER A 32 9.11 -5.54 -11.87
CA SER A 32 8.88 -6.11 -13.19
C SER A 32 8.04 -7.39 -13.14
N ALA A 33 8.23 -8.22 -12.12
CA ALA A 33 7.45 -9.45 -11.97
C ALA A 33 5.97 -9.14 -11.72
N ALA A 34 5.69 -8.15 -10.87
CA ALA A 34 4.32 -7.73 -10.60
C ALA A 34 3.67 -7.11 -11.84
N ILE A 35 4.40 -6.26 -12.55
CA ILE A 35 3.90 -5.65 -13.79
C ILE A 35 3.58 -6.73 -14.82
N HIS A 36 4.44 -7.72 -14.96
CA HIS A 36 4.21 -8.84 -15.87
C HIS A 36 2.96 -9.64 -15.47
N PHE A 37 2.80 -9.93 -14.20
CA PHE A 37 1.62 -10.62 -13.67
C PHE A 37 0.33 -9.86 -13.98
N LEU A 38 0.38 -8.52 -13.92
CA LEU A 38 -0.78 -7.65 -14.10
C LEU A 38 -1.14 -7.36 -15.56
N LYS A 39 -0.30 -7.79 -16.49
CA LYS A 39 -0.37 -7.42 -17.91
C LYS A 39 -1.74 -7.68 -18.56
N ASP A 40 -2.41 -8.77 -18.19
CA ASP A 40 -3.69 -9.18 -18.76
C ASP A 40 -4.86 -8.93 -17.80
N LYS A 41 -4.66 -8.11 -16.78
CA LYS A 41 -5.65 -7.85 -15.74
C LYS A 41 -6.08 -6.40 -15.73
N GLU A 42 -7.24 -6.14 -15.16
CA GLU A 42 -7.70 -4.78 -14.90
C GLU A 42 -7.02 -4.28 -13.62
N VAL A 43 -6.33 -3.15 -13.69
CA VAL A 43 -5.52 -2.66 -12.59
C VAL A 43 -6.04 -1.33 -12.06
N ILE A 44 -6.19 -1.24 -10.74
CA ILE A 44 -6.43 0.02 -10.05
C ILE A 44 -5.16 0.32 -9.25
N SER A 45 -4.48 1.41 -9.58
CA SER A 45 -3.22 1.80 -8.98
C SER A 45 -3.46 2.96 -8.01
N ILE A 46 -3.10 2.79 -6.74
CA ILE A 46 -3.33 3.78 -5.70
C ILE A 46 -2.08 3.95 -4.81
N CYS A 47 -1.75 5.21 -4.53
CA CYS A 47 -0.90 5.58 -3.40
C CYS A 47 -1.79 6.35 -2.42
N PRO A 48 -2.16 5.77 -1.27
CA PRO A 48 -3.06 6.43 -0.33
C PRO A 48 -2.58 7.82 0.10
N GLU A 49 -1.29 7.97 0.35
CA GLU A 49 -0.71 9.24 0.79
C GLU A 49 -0.88 10.33 -0.28
N VAL A 50 -0.54 10.04 -1.53
CA VAL A 50 -0.68 10.99 -2.63
C VAL A 50 -2.15 11.29 -2.92
N LEU A 51 -2.99 10.27 -2.86
CA LEU A 51 -4.43 10.42 -3.08
C LEU A 51 -5.04 11.37 -2.04
N ALA A 52 -4.53 11.35 -0.81
CA ALA A 52 -4.97 12.24 0.27
C ALA A 52 -4.31 13.63 0.22
N GLY A 53 -3.48 13.91 -0.77
CA GLY A 53 -2.85 15.21 -0.95
C GLY A 53 -1.54 15.40 -0.18
N MET A 54 -0.94 14.33 0.31
CA MET A 54 0.36 14.43 0.98
C MET A 54 1.46 14.70 -0.05
N GLU A 55 2.43 15.52 0.35
CA GLU A 55 3.52 15.90 -0.54
C GLU A 55 4.46 14.73 -0.84
N THR A 56 5.12 14.81 -1.98
CA THR A 56 6.20 13.92 -2.38
C THR A 56 7.36 14.78 -2.88
N PRO A 57 8.56 14.72 -2.30
CA PRO A 57 8.95 13.88 -1.16
C PRO A 57 8.34 14.33 0.17
N ARG A 58 8.37 13.43 1.13
CA ARG A 58 7.88 13.67 2.49
C ARG A 58 8.76 12.90 3.48
N PRO A 59 8.78 13.27 4.77
CA PRO A 59 9.55 12.51 5.75
C PRO A 59 9.08 11.06 5.80
N CYS A 60 10.01 10.12 5.98
CA CYS A 60 9.64 8.72 6.20
C CYS A 60 8.97 8.58 7.57
N ALA A 61 8.10 7.59 7.69
CA ALA A 61 7.34 7.37 8.91
C ALA A 61 7.33 5.89 9.28
N GLU A 62 7.18 5.62 10.57
CA GLU A 62 7.07 4.26 11.11
C GLU A 62 5.95 4.21 12.14
N ILE A 63 5.47 3.02 12.43
CA ILE A 63 4.44 2.83 13.45
C ILE A 63 5.12 2.64 14.81
N VAL A 64 4.76 3.50 15.76
CA VAL A 64 5.28 3.48 17.13
C VAL A 64 4.09 3.40 18.09
N ASN A 65 3.95 2.28 18.78
CA ASN A 65 2.85 2.07 19.75
C ASN A 65 1.46 2.39 19.14
N GLY A 66 1.22 1.92 17.92
CA GLY A 66 -0.04 2.15 17.22
C GLY A 66 -0.21 3.55 16.61
N ARG A 67 0.77 4.43 16.77
CA ARG A 67 0.77 5.78 16.19
C ARG A 67 1.73 5.82 15.01
N VAL A 68 1.46 6.66 14.04
CA VAL A 68 2.40 6.90 12.93
C VAL A 68 3.23 8.13 13.27
N VAL A 69 4.55 7.94 13.32
CA VAL A 69 5.50 9.00 13.68
C VAL A 69 6.50 9.16 12.56
N ASP A 70 6.81 10.39 12.16
CA ASP A 70 7.82 10.63 11.13
C ASP A 70 9.23 10.68 11.73
N GLU A 71 10.23 10.72 10.83
CA GLU A 71 11.65 10.73 11.23
C GLU A 71 12.06 11.97 12.03
N ASN A 72 11.23 13.02 12.01
CA ASN A 72 11.45 14.25 12.76
C ASN A 72 10.75 14.24 14.12
N GLY A 73 10.13 13.12 14.48
CA GLY A 73 9.43 12.97 15.76
C GLY A 73 8.00 13.50 15.77
N ASN A 74 7.47 13.89 14.64
CA ASN A 74 6.08 14.39 14.56
C ASN A 74 5.10 13.23 14.48
N ASP A 75 4.02 13.30 15.26
CA ASP A 75 2.90 12.36 15.16
C ASP A 75 2.05 12.74 13.94
N VAL A 76 2.07 11.87 12.94
CA VAL A 76 1.35 12.08 11.67
C VAL A 76 0.22 11.08 11.51
N SER A 77 -0.26 10.50 12.61
CA SER A 77 -1.32 9.49 12.60
C SER A 77 -2.59 9.99 11.93
N LEU A 78 -2.97 11.26 12.18
CA LEU A 78 -4.19 11.83 11.60
C LEU A 78 -4.12 11.83 10.07
N GLU A 79 -3.01 12.29 9.51
CA GLU A 79 -2.79 12.36 8.07
C GLU A 79 -2.79 10.97 7.44
N TYR A 80 -2.12 9.99 8.06
CA TYR A 80 -2.06 8.63 7.55
C TYR A 80 -3.40 7.91 7.66
N ASN A 81 -4.13 8.10 8.75
CA ASN A 81 -5.47 7.53 8.89
C ASN A 81 -6.44 8.15 7.88
N LYS A 82 -6.32 9.43 7.60
CA LYS A 82 -7.09 10.10 6.55
C LYS A 82 -6.77 9.52 5.18
N ALA A 83 -5.48 9.27 4.91
CA ALA A 83 -5.04 8.67 3.65
C ALA A 83 -5.70 7.31 3.43
N VAL A 84 -5.73 6.48 4.46
CA VAL A 84 -6.39 5.16 4.40
C VAL A 84 -7.89 5.33 4.14
N ALA A 85 -8.55 6.24 4.85
CA ALA A 85 -9.99 6.48 4.67
C ALA A 85 -10.32 6.93 3.24
N VAL A 86 -9.52 7.84 2.68
CA VAL A 86 -9.70 8.31 1.31
C VAL A 86 -9.51 7.17 0.31
N ALA A 87 -8.47 6.36 0.50
CA ALA A 87 -8.21 5.21 -0.38
C ALA A 87 -9.34 4.19 -0.33
N LEU A 88 -9.85 3.87 0.85
CA LEU A 88 -10.99 2.95 1.01
C LEU A 88 -12.24 3.50 0.33
N SER A 89 -12.50 4.79 0.48
CA SER A 89 -13.63 5.44 -0.16
C SER A 89 -13.53 5.36 -1.69
N LYS A 90 -12.33 5.51 -2.23
CA LYS A 90 -12.08 5.45 -3.68
C LYS A 90 -12.46 4.09 -4.27
N ILE A 91 -12.25 3.01 -3.53
CA ILE A 91 -12.45 1.65 -4.03
C ILE A 91 -13.73 0.97 -3.54
N GLN A 92 -14.53 1.64 -2.71
CA GLN A 92 -15.67 1.00 -2.04
C GLN A 92 -16.70 0.36 -2.97
N ASN A 93 -16.84 0.89 -4.19
CA ASN A 93 -17.79 0.38 -5.18
C ASN A 93 -17.15 -0.51 -6.24
N GLU A 94 -15.88 -0.85 -6.06
CA GLU A 94 -15.14 -1.68 -7.00
C GLU A 94 -15.15 -3.14 -6.55
N GLU A 95 -15.30 -4.06 -7.49
CA GLU A 95 -15.19 -5.49 -7.23
C GLU A 95 -13.74 -5.93 -7.41
N ILE A 96 -12.97 -5.85 -6.34
CA ILE A 96 -11.54 -6.15 -6.36
C ILE A 96 -11.33 -7.62 -6.01
N ASP A 97 -10.61 -8.35 -6.87
CA ASP A 97 -10.35 -9.78 -6.70
C ASP A 97 -9.06 -10.05 -5.93
N LEU A 98 -8.10 -9.14 -6.00
CA LEU A 98 -6.79 -9.29 -5.39
C LEU A 98 -6.20 -7.92 -5.09
N VAL A 99 -5.47 -7.81 -3.99
CA VAL A 99 -4.72 -6.60 -3.62
C VAL A 99 -3.26 -6.95 -3.48
N ILE A 100 -2.39 -6.23 -4.19
CA ILE A 100 -0.93 -6.39 -4.13
C ILE A 100 -0.33 -5.10 -3.61
N LEU A 101 0.30 -5.15 -2.44
CA LEU A 101 0.83 -3.98 -1.77
C LEU A 101 2.35 -4.03 -1.63
N GLN A 102 2.95 -2.84 -1.60
CA GLN A 102 4.39 -2.68 -1.41
C GLN A 102 4.78 -3.09 0.02
N SER A 103 5.93 -3.78 0.11
CA SER A 103 6.47 -4.28 1.37
C SER A 103 6.87 -3.17 2.34
N ARG A 104 6.73 -3.44 3.63
CA ARG A 104 7.37 -2.75 4.76
C ARG A 104 6.92 -1.33 5.07
N SER A 105 6.08 -0.74 4.24
CA SER A 105 5.59 0.62 4.47
C SER A 105 4.62 0.67 5.67
N PRO A 106 4.55 1.78 6.41
CA PRO A 106 3.56 1.92 7.48
C PRO A 106 2.12 1.95 6.97
N THR A 107 1.94 2.12 5.67
CA THR A 107 0.63 2.11 5.00
C THR A 107 0.35 0.77 4.35
N CYS A 108 1.27 0.26 3.54
CA CYS A 108 1.05 -0.87 2.64
C CYS A 108 1.69 -2.19 3.08
N GLY A 109 2.57 -2.20 4.06
CA GLY A 109 3.26 -3.43 4.51
C GLY A 109 2.26 -4.51 4.90
N VAL A 110 2.45 -5.73 4.38
CA VAL A 110 1.50 -6.84 4.61
C VAL A 110 2.02 -7.79 5.67
N ASN A 111 3.28 -8.18 5.58
CA ASN A 111 3.87 -9.20 6.47
C ASN A 111 4.79 -8.61 7.51
N GLN A 112 5.51 -7.56 7.16
CA GLN A 112 6.49 -6.92 8.03
C GLN A 112 6.41 -5.40 7.88
N ILE A 113 6.73 -4.72 8.97
CA ILE A 113 6.87 -3.26 9.02
C ILE A 113 8.12 -2.93 9.83
N TYR A 114 8.60 -1.71 9.72
CA TYR A 114 9.69 -1.24 10.59
C TYR A 114 9.18 -1.07 12.02
N ASP A 115 10.08 -1.30 13.00
CA ASP A 115 9.69 -1.42 14.41
C ASP A 115 9.43 -0.09 15.13
N GLY A 116 9.62 1.04 14.46
CA GLY A 116 9.41 2.36 15.05
C GLY A 116 10.67 2.99 15.61
N SER A 117 11.81 2.30 15.55
CA SER A 117 13.08 2.84 16.07
C SER A 117 13.87 3.65 15.04
N PHE A 118 13.45 3.63 13.78
CA PHE A 118 14.16 4.26 12.65
C PHE A 118 15.59 3.73 12.48
N THR A 119 15.79 2.44 12.79
CA THR A 119 17.10 1.77 12.68
C THR A 119 17.14 0.70 11.59
N GLY A 120 16.07 0.56 10.79
CA GLY A 120 15.98 -0.47 9.77
C GLY A 120 15.56 -1.84 10.27
N LYS A 121 15.18 -1.95 11.54
CA LYS A 121 14.75 -3.21 12.13
C LYS A 121 13.31 -3.50 11.78
N LEU A 122 13.06 -4.72 11.28
CA LEU A 122 11.74 -5.18 10.88
C LEU A 122 11.10 -6.04 11.97
N VAL A 123 9.77 -5.93 12.06
CA VAL A 123 8.97 -6.78 12.94
C VAL A 123 7.76 -7.29 12.15
N SER A 124 7.19 -8.39 12.61
CA SER A 124 5.92 -8.90 12.07
C SER A 124 4.83 -7.87 12.32
N GLY A 125 4.07 -7.54 11.29
CA GLY A 125 2.99 -6.56 11.42
C GLY A 125 2.49 -6.08 10.07
N MET A 126 1.46 -5.24 10.08
CA MET A 126 0.84 -4.70 8.88
C MET A 126 0.77 -3.18 8.93
N GLY A 127 0.89 -2.57 7.77
CA GLY A 127 0.58 -1.17 7.59
C GLY A 127 -0.92 -0.89 7.72
N LEU A 128 -1.27 0.37 7.88
CA LEU A 128 -2.65 0.78 8.17
C LEU A 128 -3.63 0.40 7.06
N PHE A 129 -3.25 0.59 5.81
CA PHE A 129 -4.11 0.27 4.67
C PHE A 129 -4.26 -1.23 4.48
N ALA A 130 -3.14 -1.97 4.58
CA ALA A 130 -3.16 -3.43 4.49
C ALA A 130 -4.09 -4.03 5.55
N LYS A 131 -3.98 -3.54 6.77
CA LYS A 131 -4.82 -4.02 7.88
C LYS A 131 -6.30 -3.72 7.63
N ALA A 132 -6.63 -2.51 7.19
CA ALA A 132 -8.00 -2.11 6.90
C ALA A 132 -8.61 -2.95 5.78
N LEU A 133 -7.84 -3.22 4.72
CA LEU A 133 -8.29 -4.05 3.62
C LEU A 133 -8.56 -5.49 4.06
N LYS A 134 -7.66 -6.08 4.85
CA LYS A 134 -7.86 -7.43 5.38
C LYS A 134 -9.09 -7.50 6.28
N GLN A 135 -9.31 -6.50 7.11
CA GLN A 135 -10.50 -6.43 7.98
C GLN A 135 -11.80 -6.36 7.19
N LYS A 136 -11.77 -5.79 5.99
CA LYS A 136 -12.92 -5.73 5.09
C LYS A 136 -13.11 -6.99 4.25
N GLY A 137 -12.21 -7.97 4.38
CA GLY A 137 -12.32 -9.25 3.68
C GLY A 137 -11.60 -9.33 2.34
N TYR A 138 -10.83 -8.32 1.95
CA TYR A 138 -10.05 -8.38 0.72
C TYR A 138 -8.91 -9.38 0.84
N HIS A 139 -8.59 -10.03 -0.29
CA HIS A 139 -7.41 -10.90 -0.39
C HIS A 139 -6.18 -10.03 -0.65
N VAL A 140 -5.35 -9.86 0.37
CA VAL A 140 -4.20 -8.95 0.32
C VAL A 140 -2.90 -9.74 0.38
N ILE A 141 -2.01 -9.51 -0.57
CA ILE A 141 -0.69 -10.13 -0.59
C ILE A 141 0.40 -9.06 -0.70
N ASP A 142 1.59 -9.41 -0.23
CA ASP A 142 2.80 -8.60 -0.39
C ASP A 142 3.35 -8.78 -1.79
N VAL A 143 3.91 -7.72 -2.38
CA VAL A 143 4.49 -7.79 -3.72
C VAL A 143 5.60 -8.83 -3.82
N GLU A 144 6.28 -9.12 -2.71
CA GLU A 144 7.34 -10.13 -2.67
C GLU A 144 6.79 -11.56 -2.81
N GLU A 145 5.47 -11.75 -2.69
CA GLU A 145 4.83 -13.05 -2.87
C GLU A 145 4.47 -13.37 -4.33
N ILE A 146 4.77 -12.47 -5.24
CA ILE A 146 4.52 -12.66 -6.68
C ILE A 146 5.59 -13.56 -7.30
#